data_28e9064c3e0a2e660844a41c5d9d6d23
#
_entry.id   28e9064c3e0a2e660844a41c5d9d6d23
#
_cell.length_a   1.000
_cell.length_b   1.000
_cell.length_c   1.000
_cell.angle_alpha   90.00
_cell.angle_beta   90.00
_cell.angle_gamma   90.00
#
_symmetry.space_group_name_H-M   'P 1'
#
loop_
_entity.id
_entity.type
_entity.pdbx_description
1 polymer ?
#
loop_
_entity_poly.entity_id
_entity_poly.type
_entity_poly.pdbx_seq_one_letter_code
_entity_poly.pdbx_strand_id
1 'polypeptide(L)'
;MDQILLFFISSLALTLMPGPDILFVINQSLEDKKSGFLVVLGLCTGLVIHTLIIVFGVSSLIQQNYVIIDFFKYFGTLYLFYLAFIELKKNNKLNIKVKENFYLRGVYMNLINPKVLLFFIAYFPNFLFSNTIPISYQFFILGSIFIGQALVIFSSVSLASNKLILLIDVDLKSKKIVFLKSFIFIVIGLTILI
;
A
#
# COMPACT_ATOMS: atom_id res chain seq x y z
N MET A 1 -16.39 -8.79 12.87
CA MET A 1 -16.54 -9.02 11.40
C MET A 1 -16.38 -7.73 10.62
N ASP A 2 -16.88 -6.64 11.17
CA ASP A 2 -16.83 -5.32 10.51
C ASP A 2 -15.41 -4.79 10.30
N GLN A 3 -14.50 -5.01 11.26
CA GLN A 3 -13.10 -4.55 11.16
C GLN A 3 -12.33 -5.22 9.99
N ILE A 4 -12.52 -6.52 9.76
CA ILE A 4 -11.88 -7.23 8.64
C ILE A 4 -12.44 -6.72 7.30
N LEU A 5 -13.74 -6.48 7.22
CA LEU A 5 -14.38 -5.94 6.02
C LEU A 5 -13.89 -4.50 5.72
N LEU A 6 -13.83 -3.67 6.75
CA LEU A 6 -13.30 -2.30 6.64
C LEU A 6 -11.83 -2.32 6.21
N PHE A 7 -11.02 -3.20 6.80
CA PHE A 7 -9.64 -3.40 6.37
C PHE A 7 -9.55 -3.82 4.90
N PHE A 8 -10.37 -4.80 4.50
CA PHE A 8 -10.41 -5.27 3.12
C PHE A 8 -10.72 -4.15 2.12
N ILE A 9 -11.74 -3.34 2.40
CA ILE A 9 -12.13 -2.21 1.52
C ILE A 9 -11.03 -1.14 1.48
N SER A 10 -10.45 -0.80 2.62
CA SER A 10 -9.43 0.23 2.73
C SER A 10 -8.12 -0.17 2.07
N SER A 11 -7.68 -1.42 2.27
CA SER A 11 -6.49 -1.97 1.62
C SER A 11 -6.69 -2.10 0.10
N LEU A 12 -7.90 -2.45 -0.33
CA LEU A 12 -8.28 -2.46 -1.75
C LEU A 12 -8.18 -1.06 -2.36
N ALA A 13 -8.76 -0.06 -1.71
CA ALA A 13 -8.71 1.33 -2.18
C ALA A 13 -7.26 1.83 -2.26
N LEU A 14 -6.44 1.51 -1.25
CA LEU A 14 -5.02 1.87 -1.22
C LEU A 14 -4.25 1.21 -2.37
N THR A 15 -4.49 -0.06 -2.64
CA THR A 15 -3.79 -0.81 -3.70
C THR A 15 -4.19 -0.31 -5.09
N LEU A 16 -5.47 0.00 -5.30
CA LEU A 16 -5.99 0.54 -6.56
C LEU A 16 -5.59 1.99 -6.80
N MET A 17 -5.19 2.72 -5.75
CA MET A 17 -4.74 4.10 -5.90
C MET A 17 -3.51 4.16 -6.80
N PRO A 18 -3.57 4.87 -7.95
CA PRO A 18 -2.47 4.95 -8.88
C PRO A 18 -1.26 5.63 -8.21
N GLY A 19 -0.22 4.86 -8.00
CA GLY A 19 1.04 5.27 -7.38
C GLY A 19 2.24 4.76 -8.18
N PRO A 20 3.46 4.97 -7.65
CA PRO A 20 4.67 4.49 -8.31
C PRO A 20 4.64 2.98 -8.58
N ASP A 21 4.01 2.20 -7.70
CA ASP A 21 3.90 0.74 -7.80
C ASP A 21 3.14 0.32 -9.06
N ILE A 22 1.90 0.83 -9.23
CA ILE A 22 1.05 0.53 -10.39
C ILE A 22 1.70 0.99 -11.69
N LEU A 23 2.25 2.22 -11.69
CA LEU A 23 2.90 2.77 -12.87
C LEU A 23 4.12 1.96 -13.30
N PHE A 24 4.89 1.47 -12.33
CA PHE A 24 6.05 0.66 -12.62
C PHE A 24 5.65 -0.72 -13.17
N VAL A 25 4.62 -1.35 -12.58
CA VAL A 25 4.06 -2.60 -13.11
C VAL A 25 3.59 -2.40 -14.56
N ILE A 26 2.83 -1.34 -14.85
CA ILE A 26 2.35 -1.06 -16.22
C ILE A 26 3.51 -0.87 -17.18
N ASN A 27 4.44 0.05 -16.88
CA ASN A 27 5.55 0.36 -17.76
C ASN A 27 6.41 -0.88 -18.06
N GLN A 28 6.71 -1.68 -17.03
CA GLN A 28 7.53 -2.87 -17.21
C GLN A 28 6.78 -3.97 -17.96
N SER A 29 5.45 -4.09 -17.75
CA SER A 29 4.61 -5.06 -18.46
C SER A 29 4.34 -4.69 -19.91
N LEU A 30 4.51 -3.41 -20.28
CA LEU A 30 4.45 -2.95 -21.68
C LEU A 30 5.71 -3.33 -22.46
N GLU A 31 6.88 -3.27 -21.79
CA GLU A 31 8.15 -3.68 -22.39
C GLU A 31 8.22 -5.21 -22.51
N ASP A 32 7.94 -5.92 -21.42
CA ASP A 32 7.93 -7.38 -21.34
C ASP A 32 7.01 -7.87 -20.22
N LYS A 33 6.05 -8.73 -20.54
CA LYS A 33 5.07 -9.27 -19.57
C LYS A 33 5.73 -10.05 -18.43
N LYS A 34 6.79 -10.80 -18.73
CA LYS A 34 7.52 -11.58 -17.73
C LYS A 34 8.22 -10.66 -16.73
N SER A 35 8.86 -9.61 -17.22
CA SER A 35 9.51 -8.59 -16.39
C SER A 35 8.49 -7.85 -15.52
N GLY A 36 7.32 -7.50 -16.08
CA GLY A 36 6.22 -6.92 -15.33
C GLY A 36 5.73 -7.83 -14.20
N PHE A 37 5.59 -9.12 -14.46
CA PHE A 37 5.19 -10.10 -13.45
C PHE A 37 6.27 -10.30 -12.36
N LEU A 38 7.56 -10.23 -12.71
CA LEU A 38 8.65 -10.24 -11.73
C LEU A 38 8.58 -9.04 -10.79
N VAL A 39 8.21 -7.85 -11.30
CA VAL A 39 7.94 -6.68 -10.46
C VAL A 39 6.80 -6.96 -9.49
N VAL A 40 5.68 -7.53 -9.96
CA VAL A 40 4.54 -7.89 -9.10
C VAL A 40 4.97 -8.80 -7.96
N LEU A 41 5.71 -9.87 -8.25
CA LEU A 41 6.23 -10.77 -7.22
C LEU A 41 7.14 -10.04 -6.23
N GLY A 42 7.99 -9.13 -6.71
CA GLY A 42 8.84 -8.30 -5.86
C GLY A 42 8.03 -7.40 -4.93
N LEU A 43 7.02 -6.70 -5.45
CA LEU A 43 6.12 -5.87 -4.64
C LEU A 43 5.43 -6.70 -3.56
N CYS A 44 4.90 -7.87 -3.90
CA CYS A 44 4.26 -8.77 -2.94
C CYS A 44 5.25 -9.29 -1.88
N THR A 45 6.51 -9.57 -2.26
CA THR A 45 7.55 -9.94 -1.29
C THR A 45 7.84 -8.79 -0.32
N GLY A 46 7.85 -7.54 -0.78
CA GLY A 46 7.95 -6.38 0.10
C GLY A 46 6.79 -6.32 1.13
N LEU A 47 5.56 -6.62 0.70
CA LEU A 47 4.41 -6.71 1.63
C LEU A 47 4.57 -7.85 2.64
N VAL A 48 5.14 -9.00 2.23
CA VAL A 48 5.47 -10.10 3.18
C VAL A 48 6.45 -9.59 4.24
N ILE A 49 7.51 -8.89 3.84
CA ILE A 49 8.50 -8.34 4.77
C ILE A 49 7.85 -7.36 5.74
N HIS A 50 7.02 -6.42 5.26
CA HIS A 50 6.27 -5.50 6.12
C HIS A 50 5.36 -6.26 7.10
N THR A 51 4.65 -7.30 6.62
CA THR A 51 3.79 -8.14 7.47
C THR A 51 4.61 -8.80 8.58
N LEU A 52 5.77 -9.37 8.26
CA LEU A 52 6.64 -9.99 9.27
C LEU A 52 7.16 -8.97 10.29
N ILE A 53 7.52 -7.76 9.85
CA ILE A 53 7.95 -6.68 10.75
C ILE A 53 6.86 -6.33 11.77
N ILE A 54 5.59 -6.21 11.35
CA ILE A 54 4.52 -5.90 12.30
C ILE A 54 4.13 -7.11 13.17
N VAL A 55 4.16 -8.33 12.61
CA VAL A 55 3.87 -9.57 13.34
C VAL A 55 4.86 -9.78 14.49
N PHE A 56 6.16 -9.61 14.24
CA PHE A 56 7.19 -9.88 15.24
C PHE A 56 7.63 -8.63 16.02
N GLY A 57 7.60 -7.45 15.39
CA GLY A 57 8.03 -6.19 16.01
C GLY A 57 6.88 -5.46 16.70
N VAL A 58 5.93 -4.96 15.92
CA VAL A 58 4.87 -4.08 16.44
C VAL A 58 3.94 -4.80 17.41
N SER A 59 3.62 -6.09 17.16
CA SER A 59 2.74 -6.85 18.04
C SER A 59 3.30 -6.97 19.47
N SER A 60 4.61 -7.14 19.63
CA SER A 60 5.27 -7.24 20.94
C SER A 60 5.24 -5.89 21.69
N LEU A 61 5.40 -4.79 20.96
CA LEU A 61 5.32 -3.45 21.55
C LEU A 61 3.89 -3.13 22.04
N ILE A 62 2.88 -3.47 21.26
CA ILE A 62 1.47 -3.26 21.63
C ILE A 62 1.10 -4.09 22.86
N GLN A 63 1.56 -5.35 22.95
CA GLN A 63 1.31 -6.20 24.11
C GLN A 63 1.90 -5.64 25.41
N GLN A 64 3.02 -4.92 25.33
CA GLN A 64 3.66 -4.30 26.50
C GLN A 64 2.96 -3.00 26.93
N ASN A 65 2.41 -2.25 25.98
CA ASN A 65 1.76 -0.98 26.28
C ASN A 65 0.74 -0.59 25.20
N TYR A 66 -0.54 -0.66 25.54
CA TYR A 66 -1.64 -0.32 24.62
C TYR A 66 -1.64 1.18 24.22
N VAL A 67 -1.03 2.07 24.97
CA VAL A 67 -0.88 3.49 24.59
C VAL A 67 -0.13 3.65 23.27
N ILE A 68 0.68 2.67 22.91
CA ILE A 68 1.38 2.64 21.61
C ILE A 68 0.40 2.60 20.43
N ILE A 69 -0.76 1.98 20.59
CA ILE A 69 -1.81 1.98 19.53
C ILE A 69 -2.27 3.41 19.26
N ASP A 70 -2.55 4.18 20.31
CA ASP A 70 -2.98 5.59 20.19
C ASP A 70 -1.88 6.43 19.52
N PHE A 71 -0.63 6.20 19.87
CA PHE A 71 0.50 6.86 19.20
C PHE A 71 0.50 6.57 17.69
N PHE A 72 0.40 5.30 17.31
CA PHE A 72 0.34 4.92 15.88
C PHE A 72 -0.92 5.47 15.17
N LYS A 73 -2.04 5.51 15.87
CA LYS A 73 -3.29 6.07 15.38
C LYS A 73 -3.12 7.55 15.01
N TYR A 74 -2.67 8.39 15.94
CA TYR A 74 -2.51 9.82 15.69
C TYR A 74 -1.38 10.13 14.70
N PHE A 75 -0.24 9.48 14.86
CA PHE A 75 0.90 9.63 13.95
C PHE A 75 0.54 9.23 12.52
N GLY A 76 -0.14 8.10 12.36
CA GLY A 76 -0.57 7.61 11.06
C GLY A 76 -1.58 8.52 10.38
N THR A 77 -2.56 9.02 11.12
CA THR A 77 -3.55 9.97 10.62
C THR A 77 -2.88 11.26 10.15
N LEU A 78 -2.01 11.85 10.98
CA LEU A 78 -1.27 13.06 10.62
C LEU A 78 -0.44 12.86 9.36
N TYR A 79 0.18 11.68 9.24
CA TYR A 79 0.99 11.38 8.06
C TYR A 79 0.15 11.12 6.81
N LEU A 80 -1.01 10.50 6.90
CA LEU A 80 -1.93 10.37 5.76
C LEU A 80 -2.40 11.73 5.26
N PHE A 81 -2.66 12.68 6.17
CA PHE A 81 -2.96 14.06 5.79
C PHE A 81 -1.76 14.76 5.15
N TYR A 82 -0.56 14.50 5.64
CA TYR A 82 0.67 15.00 5.01
C TYR A 82 0.87 14.43 3.58
N LEU A 83 0.60 13.12 3.37
CA LEU A 83 0.63 12.53 2.03
C LEU A 83 -0.43 13.14 1.11
N ALA A 84 -1.65 13.37 1.61
CA ALA A 84 -2.70 14.06 0.87
C ALA A 84 -2.23 15.46 0.42
N PHE A 85 -1.58 16.21 1.32
CA PHE A 85 -1.07 17.54 1.03
C PHE A 85 0.10 17.52 0.03
N ILE A 86 1.03 16.58 0.17
CA ILE A 86 2.14 16.42 -0.79
C ILE A 86 1.61 16.06 -2.17
N GLU A 87 0.62 15.16 -2.27
CA GLU A 87 0.07 14.77 -3.56
C GLU A 87 -0.53 15.96 -4.31
N LEU A 88 -1.14 16.92 -3.59
CA LEU A 88 -1.62 18.16 -4.19
C LEU A 88 -0.51 19.07 -4.73
N LYS A 89 0.70 18.99 -4.17
CA LYS A 89 1.85 19.82 -4.57
C LYS A 89 2.79 19.15 -5.58
N LYS A 90 2.63 17.86 -5.82
CA LYS A 90 3.65 17.07 -6.53
C LYS A 90 3.63 17.25 -8.04
N ASN A 91 4.72 17.79 -8.56
CA ASN A 91 5.12 17.78 -9.97
C ASN A 91 6.16 16.66 -10.17
N ASN A 92 5.75 15.40 -10.30
CA ASN A 92 6.71 14.32 -10.34
C ASN A 92 7.11 13.89 -11.75
N LYS A 93 8.41 13.93 -11.98
CA LYS A 93 9.08 13.13 -13.00
C LYS A 93 9.74 11.94 -12.27
N LEU A 94 9.19 10.75 -12.39
CA LEU A 94 9.87 9.52 -11.99
C LEU A 94 10.83 9.12 -13.11
N ASN A 95 12.09 9.51 -13.01
CA ASN A 95 13.17 8.99 -13.84
C ASN A 95 13.84 7.84 -13.07
N ILE A 96 13.43 6.61 -13.33
CA ILE A 96 14.10 5.45 -12.77
C ILE A 96 14.69 4.64 -13.94
N LYS A 97 15.91 5.00 -14.34
CA LYS A 97 16.74 4.16 -15.21
C LYS A 97 17.63 3.31 -14.31
N VAL A 98 17.35 2.04 -14.19
CA VAL A 98 18.30 1.05 -13.65
C VAL A 98 18.14 -0.24 -14.45
N LYS A 99 19.27 -0.71 -14.94
CA LYS A 99 19.43 -1.95 -15.70
C LYS A 99 19.70 -3.05 -14.67
N GLU A 100 18.69 -3.70 -14.09
CA GLU A 100 18.90 -4.79 -13.15
C GLU A 100 17.60 -5.51 -12.75
N ASN A 101 17.72 -6.61 -12.04
CA ASN A 101 16.73 -7.58 -11.59
C ASN A 101 15.37 -6.93 -11.19
N PHE A 102 14.37 -7.09 -12.04
CA PHE A 102 13.03 -6.50 -11.88
C PHE A 102 12.33 -6.94 -10.60
N TYR A 103 12.58 -8.18 -10.16
CA TYR A 103 12.05 -8.67 -8.89
C TYR A 103 12.61 -7.88 -7.71
N LEU A 104 13.93 -7.75 -7.59
CA LEU A 104 14.54 -6.98 -6.50
C LEU A 104 14.09 -5.52 -6.52
N ARG A 105 13.93 -4.96 -7.71
CA ARG A 105 13.41 -3.60 -7.86
C ARG A 105 12.00 -3.46 -7.33
N GLY A 106 11.13 -4.44 -7.58
CA GLY A 106 9.80 -4.51 -6.96
C GLY A 106 9.88 -4.54 -5.44
N VAL A 107 10.76 -5.38 -4.87
CA VAL A 107 10.98 -5.47 -3.42
C VAL A 107 11.41 -4.11 -2.86
N TYR A 108 12.46 -3.51 -3.39
CA TYR A 108 12.95 -2.22 -2.91
C TYR A 108 11.90 -1.12 -3.05
N MET A 109 11.20 -1.07 -4.18
CA MET A 109 10.17 -0.06 -4.41
C MET A 109 9.06 -0.16 -3.37
N ASN A 110 8.63 -1.36 -2.99
CA ASN A 110 7.62 -1.57 -1.97
C ASN A 110 8.14 -1.19 -0.57
N LEU A 111 9.34 -1.65 -0.21
CA LEU A 111 9.93 -1.40 1.12
C LEU A 111 10.17 0.07 1.42
N ILE A 112 10.60 0.86 0.42
CA ILE A 112 10.84 2.30 0.59
C ILE A 112 9.60 3.15 0.26
N ASN A 113 8.49 2.51 -0.17
CA ASN A 113 7.26 3.24 -0.45
C ASN A 113 6.64 3.77 0.84
N PRO A 114 6.64 5.09 1.09
CA PRO A 114 6.15 5.63 2.33
C PRO A 114 4.65 5.35 2.52
N LYS A 115 3.89 5.26 1.43
CA LYS A 115 2.46 4.91 1.47
C LYS A 115 2.24 3.54 2.09
N VAL A 116 3.03 2.54 1.68
CA VAL A 116 2.93 1.15 2.17
C VAL A 116 3.42 1.04 3.60
N LEU A 117 4.62 1.56 3.88
CA LEU A 117 5.24 1.50 5.21
C LEU A 117 4.30 2.05 6.28
N LEU A 118 3.68 3.18 6.03
CA LEU A 118 2.80 3.82 7.01
C LEU A 118 1.44 3.17 7.11
N PHE A 119 0.93 2.62 6.01
CA PHE A 119 -0.25 1.78 6.07
C PHE A 119 -0.03 0.61 7.04
N PHE A 120 1.12 -0.04 6.97
CA PHE A 120 1.45 -1.12 7.90
C PHE A 120 1.62 -0.64 9.34
N ILE A 121 2.38 0.42 9.59
CA ILE A 121 2.69 0.87 10.95
C ILE A 121 1.50 1.57 11.61
N ALA A 122 0.82 2.43 10.88
CA ALA A 122 -0.20 3.32 11.43
C ALA A 122 -1.63 2.80 11.27
N TYR A 123 -1.90 2.06 10.21
CA TYR A 123 -3.25 1.65 9.87
C TYR A 123 -3.59 0.26 10.38
N PHE A 124 -2.70 -0.72 10.24
CA PHE A 124 -2.94 -2.10 10.68
C PHE A 124 -3.38 -2.24 12.14
N PRO A 125 -2.78 -1.54 13.12
CA PRO A 125 -3.17 -1.68 14.53
C PRO A 125 -4.64 -1.33 14.82
N ASN A 126 -5.25 -0.49 13.97
CA ASN A 126 -6.64 -0.07 14.16
C ASN A 126 -7.66 -1.13 13.73
N PHE A 127 -7.22 -2.21 13.08
CA PHE A 127 -8.09 -3.31 12.61
C PHE A 127 -7.94 -4.58 13.43
N LEU A 128 -7.47 -4.47 14.67
CA LEU A 128 -7.54 -5.58 15.60
C LEU A 128 -9.01 -5.92 15.86
N PHE A 129 -9.39 -7.17 15.62
CA PHE A 129 -10.79 -7.60 15.56
C PHE A 129 -11.18 -8.58 16.66
N SER A 130 -10.26 -8.94 17.55
CA SER A 130 -10.50 -9.91 18.61
C SER A 130 -9.66 -9.63 19.85
N ASN A 131 -10.27 -9.80 21.03
CA ASN A 131 -9.57 -9.74 22.31
C ASN A 131 -9.04 -11.11 22.75
N THR A 132 -9.42 -12.19 22.05
CA THR A 132 -9.06 -13.57 22.40
C THR A 132 -7.95 -14.13 21.52
N ILE A 133 -7.83 -13.62 20.28
CA ILE A 133 -6.80 -14.03 19.33
C ILE A 133 -5.54 -13.19 19.56
N PRO A 134 -4.35 -13.81 19.68
CA PRO A 134 -3.10 -13.06 19.82
C PRO A 134 -2.91 -12.02 18.71
N ILE A 135 -2.41 -10.83 19.05
CA ILE A 135 -2.22 -9.69 18.13
C ILE A 135 -1.38 -10.09 16.91
N SER A 136 -0.33 -10.88 17.12
CA SER A 136 0.52 -11.38 16.04
C SER A 136 -0.26 -12.20 15.00
N TYR A 137 -1.17 -13.06 15.44
CA TYR A 137 -2.04 -13.82 14.53
C TYR A 137 -3.01 -12.93 13.77
N GLN A 138 -3.57 -11.91 14.42
CA GLN A 138 -4.46 -10.95 13.76
C GLN A 138 -3.69 -10.18 12.68
N PHE A 139 -2.48 -9.71 12.96
CA PHE A 139 -1.64 -9.07 11.95
C PHE A 139 -1.25 -10.00 10.81
N PHE A 140 -0.99 -11.28 11.10
CA PHE A 140 -0.72 -12.27 10.06
C PHE A 140 -1.92 -12.46 9.13
N ILE A 141 -3.13 -12.55 9.68
CA ILE A 141 -4.38 -12.67 8.90
C ILE A 141 -4.58 -11.43 8.02
N LEU A 142 -4.50 -10.23 8.61
CA LEU A 142 -4.65 -8.97 7.86
C LEU A 142 -3.59 -8.83 6.76
N GLY A 143 -2.33 -9.15 7.07
CA GLY A 143 -1.24 -9.15 6.10
C GLY A 143 -1.47 -10.12 4.94
N SER A 144 -1.97 -11.33 5.24
CA SER A 144 -2.28 -12.33 4.23
C SER A 144 -3.40 -11.87 3.29
N ILE A 145 -4.43 -11.23 3.84
CA ILE A 145 -5.53 -10.62 3.05
C ILE A 145 -4.95 -9.54 2.12
N PHE A 146 -4.10 -8.65 2.66
CA PHE A 146 -3.52 -7.56 1.87
C PHE A 146 -2.61 -8.07 0.76
N ILE A 147 -1.74 -9.06 1.06
CA ILE A 147 -0.85 -9.69 0.06
C ILE A 147 -1.67 -10.36 -1.05
N GLY A 148 -2.71 -11.10 -0.69
CA GLY A 148 -3.61 -11.75 -1.65
C GLY A 148 -4.29 -10.74 -2.58
N GLN A 149 -4.84 -9.66 -2.03
CA GLN A 149 -5.43 -8.57 -2.81
C GLN A 149 -4.41 -7.91 -3.75
N ALA A 150 -3.23 -7.57 -3.22
CA ALA A 150 -2.18 -6.92 -3.98
C ALA A 150 -1.70 -7.80 -5.14
N LEU A 151 -1.55 -9.10 -4.91
CA LEU A 151 -1.17 -10.06 -5.94
C LEU A 151 -2.21 -10.09 -7.08
N VAL A 152 -3.49 -10.18 -6.74
CA VAL A 152 -4.59 -10.18 -7.73
C VAL A 152 -4.62 -8.86 -8.51
N ILE A 153 -4.56 -7.73 -7.81
CA ILE A 153 -4.66 -6.41 -8.44
C ILE A 153 -3.45 -6.14 -9.35
N PHE A 154 -2.23 -6.30 -8.83
CA PHE A 154 -1.02 -6.01 -9.62
C PHE A 154 -0.85 -6.98 -10.79
N SER A 155 -1.24 -8.26 -10.64
CA SER A 155 -1.27 -9.22 -11.75
C SER A 155 -2.29 -8.80 -12.82
N SER A 156 -3.48 -8.37 -12.41
CA SER A 156 -4.51 -7.86 -13.31
C SER A 156 -4.03 -6.61 -14.05
N VAL A 157 -3.36 -5.68 -13.36
CA VAL A 157 -2.74 -4.48 -13.93
C VAL A 157 -1.66 -4.87 -14.95
N SER A 158 -0.80 -5.84 -14.62
CA SER A 158 0.24 -6.34 -15.53
C SER A 158 -0.35 -6.92 -16.80
N LEU A 159 -1.38 -7.75 -16.68
CA LEU A 159 -2.07 -8.35 -17.84
C LEU A 159 -2.78 -7.30 -18.69
N ALA A 160 -3.46 -6.36 -18.06
CA ALA A 160 -4.24 -5.32 -18.72
C ALA A 160 -3.41 -4.08 -19.14
N SER A 161 -2.09 -4.08 -18.95
CA SER A 161 -1.23 -2.89 -19.14
C SER A 161 -1.42 -2.21 -20.51
N ASN A 162 -1.59 -2.97 -21.61
CA ASN A 162 -1.79 -2.41 -22.96
C ASN A 162 -3.10 -1.60 -23.08
N LYS A 163 -4.16 -2.03 -22.37
CA LYS A 163 -5.43 -1.29 -22.32
C LYS A 163 -5.35 -0.13 -21.35
N LEU A 164 -4.70 -0.35 -20.22
CA LEU A 164 -4.58 0.66 -19.16
C LEU A 164 -3.73 1.86 -19.59
N ILE A 165 -2.67 1.65 -20.41
CA ILE A 165 -1.87 2.78 -20.89
C ILE A 165 -2.69 3.74 -21.74
N LEU A 166 -3.62 3.23 -22.56
CA LEU A 166 -4.51 4.06 -23.37
C LEU A 166 -5.49 4.88 -22.50
N LEU A 167 -5.81 4.37 -21.32
CA LEU A 167 -6.66 5.07 -20.34
C LEU A 167 -5.83 6.01 -19.44
N ILE A 168 -4.56 5.70 -19.22
CA ILE A 168 -3.62 6.44 -18.35
C ILE A 168 -2.94 7.58 -19.12
N ASP A 169 -2.94 7.55 -20.44
CA ASP A 169 -2.61 8.73 -21.27
C ASP A 169 -3.62 9.89 -21.04
N VAL A 170 -4.77 9.56 -20.41
CA VAL A 170 -5.57 10.51 -19.65
C VAL A 170 -4.76 10.95 -18.41
N ASP A 171 -3.85 11.85 -18.65
CA ASP A 171 -3.15 12.76 -17.70
C ASP A 171 -3.24 12.37 -16.22
N LEU A 172 -2.35 11.43 -15.75
CA LEU A 172 -2.19 11.13 -14.32
C LEU A 172 -1.85 12.37 -13.48
N LYS A 173 -1.51 13.48 -14.14
CA LYS A 173 -1.34 14.82 -13.57
C LYS A 173 -2.65 15.61 -13.59
N SER A 174 -3.75 15.03 -14.12
CA SER A 174 -5.01 15.76 -14.12
C SER A 174 -5.37 16.12 -12.69
N LYS A 175 -5.79 17.37 -12.48
CA LYS A 175 -6.23 17.86 -11.17
C LYS A 175 -7.26 16.93 -10.51
N LYS A 176 -8.06 16.23 -11.33
CA LYS A 176 -9.07 15.25 -10.86
C LYS A 176 -8.44 14.03 -10.20
N ILE A 177 -7.38 13.45 -10.80
CA ILE A 177 -6.69 12.28 -10.24
C ILE A 177 -5.90 12.65 -8.98
N VAL A 178 -5.21 13.79 -9.00
CA VAL A 178 -4.52 14.32 -7.82
C VAL A 178 -5.50 14.55 -6.67
N PHE A 179 -6.64 15.17 -6.96
CA PHE A 179 -7.70 15.41 -5.96
C PHE A 179 -8.28 14.09 -5.42
N LEU A 180 -8.55 13.10 -6.30
CA LEU A 180 -9.06 11.79 -5.89
C LEU A 180 -8.09 11.07 -4.94
N LYS A 181 -6.78 11.08 -5.25
CA LYS A 181 -5.75 10.48 -4.38
C LYS A 181 -5.71 11.16 -3.01
N SER A 182 -5.68 12.50 -3.01
CA SER A 182 -5.69 13.27 -1.76
C SER A 182 -6.95 13.00 -0.94
N PHE A 183 -8.11 12.93 -1.59
CA PHE A 183 -9.37 12.60 -0.95
C PHE A 183 -9.36 11.21 -0.31
N ILE A 184 -8.83 10.19 -1.01
CA ILE A 184 -8.70 8.82 -0.46
C ILE A 184 -7.81 8.83 0.78
N PHE A 185 -6.66 9.52 0.77
CA PHE A 185 -5.80 9.62 1.94
C PHE A 185 -6.50 10.29 3.13
N ILE A 186 -7.29 11.35 2.88
CA ILE A 186 -8.05 12.02 3.92
C ILE A 186 -9.12 11.08 4.50
N VAL A 187 -9.88 10.39 3.65
CA VAL A 187 -10.91 9.45 4.10
C VAL A 187 -10.30 8.33 4.93
N ILE A 188 -9.21 7.72 4.46
CA ILE A 188 -8.50 6.68 5.21
C ILE A 188 -7.99 7.24 6.55
N GLY A 189 -7.44 8.44 6.58
CA GLY A 189 -7.00 9.09 7.82
C GLY A 189 -8.14 9.35 8.81
N LEU A 190 -9.30 9.76 8.33
CA LEU A 190 -10.49 9.98 9.17
C LEU A 190 -11.05 8.68 9.73
N THR A 191 -11.04 7.57 8.95
CA THR A 191 -11.50 6.27 9.45
C THR A 191 -10.64 5.69 10.58
N ILE A 192 -9.40 6.16 10.72
CA ILE A 192 -8.52 5.79 11.84
C ILE A 192 -8.95 6.49 13.14
N LEU A 193 -9.52 7.68 13.07
CA LEU A 193 -9.88 8.50 14.24
C LEU A 193 -11.21 8.08 14.88
N ILE A 194 -12.06 7.40 14.12
CA ILE A 194 -13.38 6.91 14.56
C ILE A 194 -13.23 5.53 15.21
#